data_f368468086666afb4499c81ee40c87e0
#
_entry.id   f368468086666afb4499c81ee40c87e0
#
_cell.length_a   1.000
_cell.length_b   1.000
_cell.length_c   1.000
_cell.angle_alpha   90.00
_cell.angle_beta   90.00
_cell.angle_gamma   90.00
#
_symmetry.space_group_name_H-M   'P 1'
#
loop_
_entity.id
_entity.type
_entity.pdbx_description
1 polymer ?
#
loop_
_entity_poly.entity_id
_entity_poly.type
_entity_poly.pdbx_seq_one_letter_code
_entity_poly.pdbx_strand_id
1 'polypeptide(L)'
;MCIRDSADTTDISNLERAFKPNTKMVFVETPTNPIMSVTDLKAVSDLAHAHGAKVVCDNTFMSPYFQRPIEHGVDIVVHSTTKYLNGHSDSVGGFVALNDEKDAEWIGFVQNAIGAILSPMDSFLVLRGTKTLALRMEAHDKLSLIHISEPTRPY
;
A
#
# COMPACT_ATOMS: atom_id res chain seq x y z
N MET A 1 24.70 0.93 -8.51
CA MET A 1 23.89 2.14 -8.74
C MET A 1 22.45 1.70 -8.80
N CYS A 2 21.59 2.23 -7.92
CA CYS A 2 20.16 1.93 -7.95
C CYS A 2 19.51 2.83 -9.01
N ILE A 3 18.85 2.25 -9.99
CA ILE A 3 18.13 2.95 -11.05
C ILE A 3 16.65 2.69 -10.83
N ARG A 4 15.83 3.74 -10.80
CA ARG A 4 14.38 3.67 -10.81
C ARG A 4 13.85 4.15 -12.15
N ASP A 5 13.10 3.30 -12.82
CA ASP A 5 12.31 3.65 -13.98
C ASP A 5 10.84 3.70 -13.57
N SER A 6 10.01 4.40 -14.31
CA SER A 6 8.55 4.45 -14.08
C SER A 6 7.82 3.83 -15.26
N ALA A 7 6.75 3.09 -14.96
CA ALA A 7 5.86 2.51 -15.95
C ALA A 7 4.41 2.74 -15.52
N ASP A 8 3.53 2.97 -16.49
CA ASP A 8 2.08 3.00 -16.24
C ASP A 8 1.58 1.55 -16.15
N THR A 9 1.21 1.14 -14.94
CA THR A 9 0.77 -0.22 -14.62
C THR A 9 -0.73 -0.46 -14.82
N THR A 10 -1.47 0.52 -15.33
CA THR A 10 -2.86 0.33 -15.76
C THR A 10 -2.96 -0.63 -16.95
N ASP A 11 -1.89 -0.69 -17.76
CA ASP A 11 -1.68 -1.70 -18.80
C ASP A 11 -0.42 -2.52 -18.48
N ILE A 12 -0.61 -3.79 -18.19
CA ILE A 12 0.46 -4.73 -17.82
C ILE A 12 1.57 -4.83 -18.87
N SER A 13 1.24 -4.61 -20.15
CA SER A 13 2.20 -4.64 -21.24
C SER A 13 3.27 -3.54 -21.13
N ASN A 14 2.94 -2.41 -20.50
CA ASN A 14 3.90 -1.35 -20.22
C ASN A 14 4.93 -1.80 -19.18
N LEU A 15 4.46 -2.52 -18.15
CA LEU A 15 5.35 -3.08 -17.14
C LEU A 15 6.27 -4.16 -17.76
N GLU A 16 5.73 -5.05 -18.57
CA GLU A 16 6.51 -6.08 -19.26
C GLU A 16 7.65 -5.49 -20.11
N ARG A 17 7.35 -4.44 -20.88
CA ARG A 17 8.38 -3.73 -21.68
C ARG A 17 9.42 -3.00 -20.82
N ALA A 18 9.08 -2.64 -19.59
CA ALA A 18 9.99 -1.93 -18.69
C ALA A 18 10.97 -2.85 -17.96
N PHE A 19 10.73 -4.16 -17.91
CA PHE A 19 11.63 -5.11 -17.26
C PHE A 19 13.00 -5.16 -17.91
N LYS A 20 14.01 -5.21 -17.06
CA LYS A 20 15.43 -5.35 -17.44
C LYS A 20 16.04 -6.54 -16.68
N PRO A 21 17.15 -7.13 -17.17
CA PRO A 21 17.80 -8.27 -16.49
C PRO A 21 18.21 -7.99 -15.03
N ASN A 22 18.36 -6.72 -14.67
CA ASN A 22 18.72 -6.28 -13.32
C ASN A 22 17.52 -5.75 -12.51
N THR A 23 16.30 -5.84 -13.00
CA THR A 23 15.10 -5.48 -12.23
C THR A 23 14.94 -6.44 -11.06
N LYS A 24 14.82 -5.91 -9.85
CA LYS A 24 14.70 -6.68 -8.59
C LYS A 24 13.40 -6.42 -7.84
N MET A 25 12.73 -5.33 -8.17
CA MET A 25 11.54 -4.93 -7.45
C MET A 25 10.61 -4.12 -8.35
N VAL A 26 9.32 -4.37 -8.22
CA VAL A 26 8.24 -3.53 -8.73
C VAL A 26 7.54 -2.89 -7.54
N PHE A 27 7.48 -1.56 -7.50
CA PHE A 27 6.77 -0.82 -6.46
C PHE A 27 5.52 -0.21 -7.09
N VAL A 28 4.34 -0.58 -6.58
CA VAL A 28 3.04 -0.10 -7.06
C VAL A 28 2.25 0.57 -5.95
N GLU A 29 1.46 1.56 -6.32
CA GLU A 29 0.40 2.13 -5.50
C GLU A 29 -0.92 1.95 -6.25
N THR A 30 -1.94 1.41 -5.60
CA THR A 30 -3.24 1.23 -6.24
C THR A 30 -4.39 1.30 -5.23
N PRO A 31 -5.40 2.18 -5.45
CA PRO A 31 -5.42 3.29 -6.44
C PRO A 31 -4.32 4.33 -6.18
N THR A 32 -3.85 4.99 -7.25
CA THR A 32 -2.78 6.00 -7.15
C THR A 32 -3.28 7.35 -6.63
N ASN A 33 -2.43 8.07 -5.92
CA ASN A 33 -2.69 9.47 -5.55
C ASN A 33 -2.00 10.41 -6.57
N PRO A 34 -2.69 11.41 -7.16
CA PRO A 34 -4.09 11.80 -6.96
C PRO A 34 -5.06 11.29 -8.04
N ILE A 35 -4.56 10.66 -9.10
CA ILE A 35 -5.35 10.36 -10.32
C ILE A 35 -6.19 9.10 -10.23
N MET A 36 -6.10 8.35 -9.13
CA MET A 36 -6.90 7.15 -8.83
C MET A 36 -6.79 6.04 -9.88
N SER A 37 -5.63 5.92 -10.54
CA SER A 37 -5.36 4.81 -11.46
C SER A 37 -5.33 3.48 -10.72
N VAL A 38 -5.93 2.46 -11.32
CA VAL A 38 -6.04 1.12 -10.74
C VAL A 38 -5.11 0.16 -11.47
N THR A 39 -4.40 -0.66 -10.70
CA THR A 39 -3.49 -1.70 -11.18
C THR A 39 -3.99 -3.08 -10.78
N ASP A 40 -3.97 -4.03 -11.71
CA ASP A 40 -4.21 -5.44 -11.39
C ASP A 40 -3.01 -6.04 -10.64
N LEU A 41 -3.15 -6.14 -9.32
CA LEU A 41 -2.09 -6.64 -8.44
C LEU A 41 -1.68 -8.08 -8.75
N LYS A 42 -2.65 -8.93 -9.14
CA LYS A 42 -2.37 -10.33 -9.48
C LYS A 42 -1.52 -10.43 -10.74
N ALA A 43 -1.89 -9.71 -11.78
CA ALA A 43 -1.15 -9.68 -13.03
C ALA A 43 0.28 -9.13 -12.84
N VAL A 44 0.42 -8.05 -12.06
CA VAL A 44 1.73 -7.48 -11.71
C VAL A 44 2.59 -8.48 -10.94
N SER A 45 2.01 -9.16 -9.95
CA SER A 45 2.73 -10.13 -9.13
C SER A 45 3.22 -11.32 -9.96
N ASP A 46 2.34 -11.89 -10.79
CA ASP A 46 2.70 -13.02 -11.65
C ASP A 46 3.84 -12.65 -12.63
N LEU A 47 3.74 -11.47 -13.25
CA LEU A 47 4.77 -10.99 -14.18
C LEU A 47 6.09 -10.74 -13.46
N ALA A 48 6.07 -10.05 -12.31
CA ALA A 48 7.27 -9.75 -11.55
C ALA A 48 7.98 -11.03 -11.07
N HIS A 49 7.23 -11.99 -10.54
CA HIS A 49 7.77 -13.27 -10.10
C HIS A 49 8.35 -14.09 -11.25
N ALA A 50 7.74 -14.07 -12.44
CA ALA A 50 8.29 -14.71 -13.63
C ALA A 50 9.67 -14.14 -14.03
N HIS A 51 9.94 -12.88 -13.68
CA HIS A 51 11.24 -12.22 -13.89
C HIS A 51 12.16 -12.26 -12.64
N GLY A 52 11.78 -12.96 -11.58
CA GLY A 52 12.55 -13.06 -10.34
C GLY A 52 12.64 -11.74 -9.55
N ALA A 53 11.66 -10.87 -9.72
CA ALA A 53 11.52 -9.61 -9.01
C ALA A 53 10.43 -9.70 -7.93
N LYS A 54 10.59 -8.97 -6.83
CA LYS A 54 9.59 -8.84 -5.75
C LYS A 54 8.62 -7.70 -6.04
N VAL A 55 7.42 -7.80 -5.50
CA VAL A 55 6.39 -6.77 -5.57
C VAL A 55 6.17 -6.13 -4.22
N VAL A 56 6.22 -4.81 -4.18
CA VAL A 56 5.84 -3.98 -3.04
C VAL A 56 4.61 -3.17 -3.41
N CYS A 57 3.59 -3.20 -2.57
CA CYS A 57 2.36 -2.42 -2.78
C CYS A 57 2.17 -1.40 -1.65
N ASP A 58 2.05 -0.13 -2.01
CA ASP A 58 1.48 0.86 -1.10
C ASP A 58 -0.05 0.72 -1.13
N ASN A 59 -0.60 0.26 0.00
CA ASN A 59 -2.02 0.01 0.18
C ASN A 59 -2.69 1.04 1.10
N THR A 60 -2.09 2.22 1.22
CA THR A 60 -2.54 3.25 2.16
C THR A 60 -3.99 3.66 1.92
N PHE A 61 -4.41 3.85 0.66
CA PHE A 61 -5.76 4.33 0.34
C PHE A 61 -6.84 3.28 0.57
N MET A 62 -6.61 2.05 0.18
CA MET A 62 -7.61 0.99 0.35
C MET A 62 -7.66 0.49 1.79
N SER A 63 -6.59 0.62 2.54
CA SER A 63 -6.41 -0.03 3.84
C SER A 63 -6.56 -1.56 3.75
N PRO A 64 -6.21 -2.33 4.78
CA PRO A 64 -6.43 -3.77 4.77
C PRO A 64 -7.92 -4.16 4.85
N TYR A 65 -8.80 -3.18 5.05
CA TYR A 65 -10.25 -3.40 5.07
C TYR A 65 -10.80 -3.69 3.66
N PHE A 66 -10.45 -2.86 2.66
CA PHE A 66 -10.95 -3.03 1.30
C PHE A 66 -10.03 -3.85 0.39
N GLN A 67 -8.71 -3.84 0.63
CA GLN A 67 -7.75 -4.54 -0.21
C GLN A 67 -6.66 -5.22 0.61
N ARG A 68 -6.39 -6.47 0.31
CA ARG A 68 -5.34 -7.29 0.94
C ARG A 68 -4.35 -7.77 -0.11
N PRO A 69 -3.34 -6.96 -0.46
CA PRO A 69 -2.44 -7.24 -1.58
C PRO A 69 -1.69 -8.57 -1.48
N ILE A 70 -1.38 -9.05 -0.27
CA ILE A 70 -0.74 -10.36 -0.05
C ILE A 70 -1.57 -11.51 -0.65
N GLU A 71 -2.90 -11.43 -0.60
CA GLU A 71 -3.79 -12.43 -1.21
C GLU A 71 -3.72 -12.44 -2.75
N HIS A 72 -3.16 -11.38 -3.34
CA HIS A 72 -2.93 -11.23 -4.78
C HIS A 72 -1.47 -11.49 -5.20
N GLY A 73 -0.65 -12.04 -4.30
CA GLY A 73 0.73 -12.41 -4.58
C GLY A 73 1.77 -11.30 -4.32
N VAL A 74 1.37 -10.17 -3.77
CA VAL A 74 2.31 -9.11 -3.38
C VAL A 74 3.18 -9.59 -2.22
N ASP A 75 4.49 -9.39 -2.31
CA ASP A 75 5.45 -9.86 -1.30
C ASP A 75 5.48 -8.96 -0.06
N ILE A 76 5.42 -7.64 -0.27
CA ILE A 76 5.55 -6.63 0.79
C ILE A 76 4.45 -5.60 0.62
N VAL A 77 3.71 -5.34 1.68
CA VAL A 77 2.67 -4.31 1.72
C VAL A 77 3.11 -3.20 2.66
N VAL A 78 3.06 -1.96 2.18
CA VAL A 78 3.34 -0.78 2.99
C VAL A 78 2.10 0.07 3.18
N HIS A 79 2.01 0.70 4.33
CA HIS A 79 0.95 1.65 4.67
C HIS A 79 1.52 2.87 5.35
N SER A 80 1.06 4.05 4.96
CA SER A 80 1.17 5.22 5.83
C SER A 80 0.14 5.10 6.96
N THR A 81 0.60 4.89 8.19
CA THR A 81 -0.29 4.91 9.37
C THR A 81 -0.85 6.29 9.63
N THR A 82 -0.20 7.34 9.12
CA THR A 82 -0.65 8.74 9.13
C THR A 82 -2.06 8.92 8.57
N LYS A 83 -2.49 8.03 7.66
CA LYS A 83 -3.76 8.10 6.95
C LYS A 83 -4.84 7.25 7.66
N TYR A 84 -5.49 6.36 6.94
CA TYR A 84 -6.66 5.61 7.44
C TYR A 84 -6.37 4.67 8.61
N LEU A 85 -5.17 4.08 8.72
CA LEU A 85 -4.88 3.18 9.84
C LEU A 85 -5.01 3.88 11.19
N ASN A 86 -4.40 5.04 11.36
CA ASN A 86 -4.63 5.87 12.54
C ASN A 86 -5.96 6.63 12.44
N GLY A 87 -6.17 7.39 11.35
CA GLY A 87 -7.43 8.03 10.98
C GLY A 87 -7.84 9.25 11.81
N HIS A 88 -6.95 9.81 12.64
CA HIS A 88 -7.26 10.90 13.57
C HIS A 88 -6.36 12.13 13.39
N SER A 89 -5.45 12.12 12.40
CA SER A 89 -4.54 13.24 12.07
C SER A 89 -3.65 13.68 13.24
N ASP A 90 -3.31 12.78 14.14
CA ASP A 90 -2.58 13.03 15.39
C ASP A 90 -1.30 12.21 15.52
N SER A 91 -0.91 11.44 14.50
CA SER A 91 0.40 10.77 14.43
C SER A 91 0.90 10.66 13.00
N VAL A 92 2.20 10.52 12.84
CA VAL A 92 2.88 10.30 11.55
C VAL A 92 3.70 9.02 11.65
N GLY A 93 3.51 8.11 10.68
CA GLY A 93 4.26 6.86 10.69
C GLY A 93 3.93 5.93 9.53
N GLY A 94 4.53 4.75 9.57
CA GLY A 94 4.37 3.72 8.58
C GLY A 94 4.26 2.34 9.19
N PHE A 95 3.76 1.41 8.40
CA PHE A 95 3.63 0.01 8.73
C PHE A 95 4.01 -0.84 7.52
N VAL A 96 4.72 -1.94 7.75
CA VAL A 96 5.09 -2.91 6.71
C VAL A 96 4.53 -4.27 7.11
N ALA A 97 3.88 -4.96 6.17
CA ALA A 97 3.38 -6.32 6.33
C ALA A 97 3.97 -7.22 5.23
N LEU A 98 4.40 -8.41 5.60
CA LEU A 98 4.95 -9.42 4.70
C LEU A 98 4.91 -10.80 5.36
N ASN A 99 5.03 -11.86 4.54
CA ASN A 99 5.00 -13.25 5.02
C ASN A 99 6.36 -13.96 4.95
N ASP A 100 7.31 -13.47 4.15
CA ASP A 100 8.64 -14.09 4.05
C ASP A 100 9.50 -13.76 5.27
N GLU A 101 9.98 -14.78 5.97
CA GLU A 101 10.73 -14.63 7.22
C GLU A 101 12.09 -13.94 7.00
N LYS A 102 12.78 -14.23 5.90
CA LYS A 102 14.09 -13.63 5.60
C LYS A 102 13.95 -12.13 5.29
N ASP A 103 12.91 -11.78 4.55
CA ASP A 103 12.61 -10.36 4.29
C ASP A 103 12.19 -9.64 5.58
N ALA A 104 11.44 -10.32 6.47
CA ALA A 104 11.05 -9.77 7.76
C ALA A 104 12.26 -9.51 8.66
N GLU A 105 13.19 -10.46 8.74
CA GLU A 105 14.44 -10.30 9.48
C GLU A 105 15.29 -9.14 8.94
N TRP A 106 15.42 -9.05 7.61
CA TRP A 106 16.18 -7.98 6.97
C TRP A 106 15.54 -6.61 7.19
N ILE A 107 14.23 -6.48 6.99
CA ILE A 107 13.51 -5.21 7.20
C ILE A 107 13.56 -4.82 8.68
N GLY A 108 13.41 -5.77 9.60
CA GLY A 108 13.54 -5.54 11.03
C GLY A 108 14.95 -5.06 11.42
N PHE A 109 15.99 -5.65 10.83
CA PHE A 109 17.36 -5.19 11.02
C PHE A 109 17.54 -3.75 10.52
N VAL A 110 17.06 -3.43 9.30
CA VAL A 110 17.16 -2.08 8.73
C VAL A 110 16.38 -1.08 9.60
N GLN A 111 15.16 -1.41 10.01
CA GLN A 111 14.35 -0.57 10.90
C GLN A 111 15.10 -0.21 12.18
N ASN A 112 15.69 -1.20 12.84
CA ASN A 112 16.47 -1.00 14.06
C ASN A 112 17.72 -0.16 13.80
N ALA A 113 18.46 -0.45 12.72
CA ALA A 113 19.71 0.22 12.40
C ALA A 113 19.54 1.72 12.10
N ILE A 114 18.45 2.09 11.42
CA ILE A 114 18.18 3.49 11.06
C ILE A 114 17.29 4.22 12.08
N GLY A 115 16.72 3.49 13.06
CA GLY A 115 15.85 4.07 14.07
C GLY A 115 14.47 4.51 13.54
N ALA A 116 13.99 3.93 12.44
CA ALA A 116 12.68 4.24 11.86
C ALA A 116 11.55 3.54 12.64
N ILE A 117 11.31 4.00 13.85
CA ILE A 117 10.31 3.45 14.77
C ILE A 117 9.33 4.52 15.21
N LEU A 118 8.09 4.11 15.45
CA LEU A 118 7.10 4.96 16.09
C LEU A 118 7.45 5.17 17.58
N SER A 119 7.16 6.36 18.10
CA SER A 119 7.21 6.57 19.54
C SER A 119 6.17 5.68 20.26
N PRO A 120 6.34 5.40 21.56
CA PRO A 120 5.33 4.67 22.32
C PRO A 120 3.94 5.32 22.25
N MET A 121 3.88 6.66 22.25
CA MET A 121 2.62 7.40 22.18
C MET A 121 1.99 7.26 20.78
N ASP A 122 2.76 7.43 19.71
CA ASP A 122 2.27 7.25 18.35
C ASP A 122 1.79 5.80 18.12
N SER A 123 2.53 4.82 18.62
CA SER A 123 2.13 3.41 18.57
C SER A 123 0.78 3.17 19.27
N PHE A 124 0.59 3.76 20.44
CA PHE A 124 -0.68 3.70 21.18
C PHE A 124 -1.82 4.33 20.39
N LEU A 125 -1.61 5.52 19.81
CA LEU A 125 -2.62 6.22 19.01
C LEU A 125 -3.02 5.41 17.78
N VAL A 126 -2.03 4.85 17.05
CA VAL A 126 -2.29 4.00 15.88
C VAL A 126 -3.07 2.75 16.27
N LEU A 127 -2.65 2.03 17.32
CA LEU A 127 -3.37 0.85 17.81
C LEU A 127 -4.80 1.17 18.25
N ARG A 128 -5.01 2.32 18.87
CA ARG A 128 -6.35 2.81 19.23
C ARG A 128 -7.17 3.14 17.99
N GLY A 129 -6.58 3.84 17.01
CA GLY A 129 -7.24 4.24 15.77
C GLY A 129 -7.68 3.04 14.92
N THR A 130 -6.88 1.98 14.84
CA THR A 130 -7.21 0.79 14.06
C THR A 130 -8.47 0.07 14.55
N LYS A 131 -8.86 0.21 15.82
CA LYS A 131 -10.08 -0.41 16.37
C LYS A 131 -11.37 0.07 15.71
N THR A 132 -11.35 1.25 15.09
CA THR A 132 -12.51 1.82 14.38
C THR A 132 -12.32 1.84 12.87
N LEU A 133 -11.26 1.19 12.35
CA LEU A 133 -10.93 1.24 10.92
C LEU A 133 -12.11 0.80 10.04
N ALA A 134 -12.72 -0.34 10.33
CA ALA A 134 -13.84 -0.88 9.54
C ALA A 134 -15.00 0.13 9.45
N LEU A 135 -15.43 0.66 10.59
CA LEU A 135 -16.53 1.63 10.66
C LEU A 135 -16.22 2.91 9.88
N ARG A 136 -14.97 3.38 9.97
CA ARG A 136 -14.54 4.59 9.24
C ARG A 136 -14.46 4.35 7.75
N MET A 137 -13.93 3.20 7.31
CA MET A 137 -13.85 2.87 5.89
C MET A 137 -15.24 2.72 5.27
N GLU A 138 -16.18 2.06 5.95
CA GLU A 138 -17.59 1.99 5.51
C GLU A 138 -18.23 3.37 5.40
N ALA A 139 -17.98 4.25 6.36
CA ALA A 139 -18.51 5.61 6.32
C ALA A 139 -17.93 6.42 5.16
N HIS A 140 -16.62 6.30 4.91
CA HIS A 140 -15.95 6.95 3.77
C HIS A 140 -16.50 6.47 2.43
N ASP A 141 -16.72 5.17 2.27
CA ASP A 141 -17.29 4.60 1.04
C ASP A 141 -18.70 5.14 0.78
N LYS A 142 -19.57 5.11 1.79
CA LYS A 142 -20.94 5.66 1.70
C LYS A 142 -20.95 7.15 1.36
N LEU A 143 -20.08 7.93 2.00
CA LEU A 143 -19.97 9.38 1.72
C LEU A 143 -19.46 9.65 0.30
N SER A 144 -18.50 8.87 -0.19
CA SER A 144 -18.01 8.96 -1.56
C SER A 144 -19.12 8.72 -2.57
N LEU A 145 -19.91 7.67 -2.39
CA LEU A 145 -21.04 7.36 -3.28
C LEU A 145 -22.08 8.49 -3.30
N ILE A 146 -22.42 9.06 -2.15
CA ILE A 146 -23.39 10.16 -2.06
C ILE A 146 -22.87 11.41 -2.75
N HIS A 147 -21.62 11.80 -2.51
CA HIS A 147 -21.09 13.07 -3.01
C HIS A 147 -20.61 13.03 -4.47
N ILE A 148 -20.17 11.86 -4.94
CA ILE A 148 -19.61 11.71 -6.30
C ILE A 148 -20.66 11.18 -7.26
N SER A 149 -21.42 10.16 -6.87
CA SER A 149 -22.36 9.48 -7.78
C SER A 149 -23.78 10.08 -7.74
N GLU A 150 -24.17 10.75 -6.65
CA GLU A 150 -25.48 11.39 -6.50
C GLU A 150 -25.36 12.85 -6.01
N PRO A 151 -24.58 13.71 -6.68
CA PRO A 151 -24.28 15.08 -6.20
C PRO A 151 -25.50 16.02 -6.17
N THR A 152 -26.65 15.60 -6.72
CA THR A 152 -27.86 16.42 -6.85
C THR A 152 -28.91 16.16 -5.78
N ARG A 153 -28.69 15.24 -4.84
CA ARG A 153 -29.62 15.06 -3.72
C ARG A 153 -29.39 16.16 -2.68
N PRO A 154 -30.37 17.05 -2.43
CA PRO A 154 -30.28 17.99 -1.32
C PRO A 154 -30.32 17.23 0.02
N TYR A 155 -29.54 17.66 0.99
CA TYR A 155 -29.54 17.15 2.36
C TYR A 155 -30.88 17.42 3.06
#